data_60d3f2b7f0a662d96bbcd22275c3446c
#
_entry.id   60d3f2b7f0a662d96bbcd22275c3446c
#
_cell.length_a   1.000
_cell.length_b   1.000
_cell.length_c   1.000
_cell.angle_alpha   90.00
_cell.angle_beta   90.00
_cell.angle_gamma   90.00
#
_symmetry.space_group_name_H-M   'P 1'
#
loop_
_entity.id
_entity.type
_entity.pdbx_description
1 polymer ?
#
loop_
_entity_poly.entity_id
_entity_poly.type
_entity_poly.pdbx_seq_one_letter_code
_entity_poly.pdbx_strand_id
1 'polypeptide(L)'
;MDIDATMATMSESPYLNHVPVLTGGYGREQVRNFYERYFIGHWPSDTTLTPISRTIGQGRVVDEFVVSFTHDIAMPAILPGVAPTGCHVDLPHVVIMGIDDGKVTFEHIYWDQASLLVQIGLIDPANLPVSGAEQAARLLDPTLPANALIVRSDAK
;
A
#
# COMPACT_ATOMS: atom_id res chain seq x y z
N MET A 1 -8.90 -9.29 11.40
CA MET A 1 -8.92 -10.06 10.12
C MET A 1 -8.72 -11.52 10.48
N ASP A 2 -9.47 -12.43 9.89
CA ASP A 2 -9.43 -13.88 10.13
C ASP A 2 -8.73 -14.55 8.94
N ILE A 3 -7.73 -15.40 9.19
CA ILE A 3 -6.93 -16.03 8.14
C ILE A 3 -7.76 -17.03 7.32
N ASP A 4 -8.62 -17.81 7.96
CA ASP A 4 -9.41 -18.81 7.25
C ASP A 4 -10.46 -18.13 6.36
N ALA A 5 -11.10 -17.08 6.86
CA ALA A 5 -12.00 -16.25 6.07
C ALA A 5 -11.28 -15.58 4.89
N THR A 6 -10.05 -15.06 5.07
CA THR A 6 -9.23 -14.49 4.01
C THR A 6 -8.92 -15.56 2.96
N MET A 7 -8.41 -16.72 3.38
CA MET A 7 -8.07 -17.81 2.45
C MET A 7 -9.29 -18.43 1.75
N ALA A 8 -10.49 -18.32 2.34
CA ALA A 8 -11.73 -18.75 1.70
C ALA A 8 -12.12 -17.88 0.49
N THR A 9 -11.66 -16.64 0.41
CA THR A 9 -11.89 -15.77 -0.75
C THR A 9 -10.94 -16.05 -1.91
N MET A 10 -9.84 -16.77 -1.67
CA MET A 10 -8.78 -17.04 -2.65
C MET A 10 -9.07 -18.29 -3.49
N SER A 11 -8.56 -18.29 -4.73
CA SER A 11 -8.56 -19.45 -5.62
C SER A 11 -7.66 -20.59 -5.12
N GLU A 12 -7.59 -21.71 -5.85
CA GLU A 12 -6.70 -22.82 -5.54
C GLU A 12 -5.20 -22.48 -5.67
N SER A 13 -4.85 -21.55 -6.56
CA SER A 13 -3.46 -21.11 -6.79
C SER A 13 -3.37 -19.59 -6.82
N PRO A 14 -3.59 -18.91 -5.69
CA PRO A 14 -3.57 -17.46 -5.63
C PRO A 14 -2.13 -16.92 -5.74
N TYR A 15 -2.02 -15.70 -6.26
CA TYR A 15 -0.76 -14.93 -6.28
C TYR A 15 -0.97 -13.59 -5.60
N LEU A 16 -0.13 -13.27 -4.63
CA LEU A 16 -0.13 -11.99 -3.92
C LEU A 16 1.23 -11.32 -4.10
N ASN A 17 1.24 -10.05 -4.49
CA ASN A 17 2.47 -9.28 -4.67
C ASN A 17 2.31 -7.82 -4.22
N HIS A 18 2.98 -7.43 -3.16
CA HIS A 18 3.25 -6.05 -2.81
C HIS A 18 4.44 -5.56 -3.65
N VAL A 19 4.15 -4.95 -4.78
CA VAL A 19 5.11 -4.67 -5.85
C VAL A 19 6.32 -3.86 -5.39
N PRO A 20 6.19 -2.80 -4.56
CA PRO A 20 7.34 -1.97 -4.18
C PRO A 20 8.41 -2.69 -3.36
N VAL A 21 8.05 -3.73 -2.60
CA VAL A 21 8.97 -4.42 -1.66
C VAL A 21 9.03 -5.93 -1.88
N LEU A 22 8.34 -6.46 -2.90
CA LEU A 22 8.34 -7.87 -3.30
C LEU A 22 7.92 -8.82 -2.17
N THR A 23 6.96 -8.40 -1.33
CA THR A 23 6.37 -9.25 -0.29
C THR A 23 5.07 -9.87 -0.79
N GLY A 24 4.74 -11.05 -0.31
CA GLY A 24 3.55 -11.81 -0.74
C GLY A 24 3.86 -13.30 -0.90
N GLY A 25 3.29 -13.95 -1.93
CA GLY A 25 3.52 -15.37 -2.17
C GLY A 25 2.77 -15.90 -3.40
N TYR A 26 3.12 -17.11 -3.82
CA TYR A 26 2.47 -17.85 -4.89
C TYR A 26 1.93 -19.18 -4.35
N GLY A 27 0.67 -19.48 -4.66
CA GLY A 27 -0.05 -20.65 -4.15
C GLY A 27 -0.55 -20.48 -2.71
N ARG A 28 -1.52 -21.29 -2.32
CA ARG A 28 -2.25 -21.16 -1.05
C ARG A 28 -1.33 -21.21 0.18
N GLU A 29 -0.30 -22.07 0.16
CA GLU A 29 0.60 -22.20 1.30
C GLU A 29 1.42 -20.93 1.55
N GLN A 30 2.06 -20.37 0.51
CA GLN A 30 2.88 -19.16 0.66
C GLN A 30 2.01 -17.94 0.98
N VAL A 31 0.85 -17.79 0.33
CA VAL A 31 -0.08 -16.68 0.58
C VAL A 31 -0.62 -16.76 2.01
N ARG A 32 -1.03 -17.97 2.49
CA ARG A 32 -1.45 -18.15 3.89
C ARG A 32 -0.33 -17.76 4.86
N ASN A 33 0.88 -18.31 4.65
CA ASN A 33 2.03 -18.00 5.50
C ASN A 33 2.36 -16.50 5.53
N PHE A 34 2.25 -15.80 4.38
CA PHE A 34 2.42 -14.37 4.32
C PHE A 34 1.39 -13.64 5.19
N TYR A 35 0.10 -13.93 5.03
CA TYR A 35 -0.96 -13.28 5.82
C TYR A 35 -0.81 -13.54 7.32
N GLU A 36 -0.53 -14.79 7.72
CA GLU A 36 -0.39 -15.17 9.13
C GLU A 36 0.79 -14.51 9.82
N ARG A 37 1.94 -14.42 9.13
CA ARG A 37 3.20 -14.02 9.79
C ARG A 37 3.55 -12.55 9.60
N TYR A 38 3.06 -11.92 8.53
CA TYR A 38 3.59 -10.62 8.11
C TYR A 38 2.52 -9.56 7.90
N PHE A 39 1.24 -9.94 7.83
CA PHE A 39 0.17 -9.01 7.50
C PHE A 39 -0.87 -8.89 8.62
N ILE A 40 -1.49 -10.01 9.03
CA ILE A 40 -2.54 -10.00 10.06
C ILE A 40 -1.91 -9.68 11.42
N GLY A 41 -2.46 -8.68 12.11
CA GLY A 41 -1.91 -8.21 13.38
C GLY A 41 -0.69 -7.28 13.27
N HIS A 42 -0.26 -6.93 12.04
CA HIS A 42 0.86 -6.02 11.78
C HIS A 42 0.42 -4.68 11.17
N TRP A 43 -0.82 -4.29 11.42
CA TRP A 43 -1.34 -2.96 11.09
C TRP A 43 -1.62 -2.17 12.36
N PRO A 44 -1.21 -0.90 12.44
CA PRO A 44 -1.53 -0.01 13.55
C PRO A 44 -3.03 0.04 13.86
N SER A 45 -3.38 0.24 15.12
CA SER A 45 -4.79 0.22 15.55
C SER A 45 -5.61 1.41 15.02
N ASP A 46 -4.94 2.50 14.65
CA ASP A 46 -5.51 3.70 14.05
C ASP A 46 -5.61 3.65 12.53
N THR A 47 -5.25 2.51 11.90
CA THR A 47 -5.29 2.38 10.44
C THR A 47 -6.68 2.62 9.88
N THR A 48 -6.77 3.53 8.92
CA THR A 48 -7.99 3.84 8.18
C THR A 48 -7.78 3.74 6.69
N LEU A 49 -8.88 3.49 5.96
CA LEU A 49 -8.91 3.40 4.51
C LEU A 49 -9.91 4.41 3.97
N THR A 50 -9.45 5.37 3.18
CA THR A 50 -10.30 6.36 2.50
C THR A 50 -10.43 5.97 1.03
N PRO A 51 -11.59 5.42 0.58
CA PRO A 51 -11.79 5.03 -0.81
C PRO A 51 -11.77 6.25 -1.73
N ILE A 52 -11.14 6.12 -2.90
CA ILE A 52 -11.14 7.10 -3.98
C ILE A 52 -11.99 6.60 -5.14
N SER A 53 -11.64 5.43 -5.69
CA SER A 53 -12.35 4.85 -6.82
C SER A 53 -12.34 3.32 -6.79
N ARG A 54 -13.34 2.71 -7.42
CA ARG A 54 -13.37 1.29 -7.71
C ARG A 54 -13.82 1.08 -9.15
N THR A 55 -13.04 0.35 -9.92
CA THR A 55 -13.39 -0.08 -11.27
C THR A 55 -13.58 -1.58 -11.30
N ILE A 56 -14.70 -2.04 -11.82
CA ILE A 56 -15.03 -3.45 -12.01
C ILE A 56 -15.13 -3.74 -13.49
N GLY A 57 -14.32 -4.68 -13.96
CA GLY A 57 -14.32 -5.17 -15.33
C GLY A 57 -14.48 -6.69 -15.37
N GLN A 58 -14.43 -7.27 -16.56
CA GLN A 58 -14.51 -8.72 -16.74
C GLN A 58 -13.28 -9.40 -16.08
N GLY A 59 -13.51 -10.11 -14.98
CA GLY A 59 -12.49 -10.83 -14.22
C GLY A 59 -11.44 -9.94 -13.54
N ARG A 60 -11.76 -8.64 -13.32
CA ARG A 60 -10.84 -7.67 -12.70
C ARG A 60 -11.57 -6.71 -11.79
N VAL A 61 -10.93 -6.38 -10.67
CA VAL A 61 -11.30 -5.25 -9.82
C VAL A 61 -10.04 -4.41 -9.60
N VAL A 62 -10.19 -3.10 -9.71
CA VAL A 62 -9.14 -2.13 -9.37
C VAL A 62 -9.68 -1.20 -8.31
N ASP A 63 -9.02 -1.15 -7.18
CA ASP A 63 -9.31 -0.25 -6.08
C ASP A 63 -8.23 0.81 -5.94
N GLU A 64 -8.62 2.05 -5.77
CA GLU A 64 -7.78 3.17 -5.43
C GLU A 64 -8.26 3.76 -4.10
N PHE A 65 -7.36 3.92 -3.15
CA PHE A 65 -7.66 4.43 -1.81
C PHE A 65 -6.42 5.03 -1.16
N VAL A 66 -6.61 5.82 -0.11
CA VAL A 66 -5.55 6.26 0.80
C VAL A 66 -5.61 5.41 2.05
N VAL A 67 -4.47 4.85 2.45
CA VAL A 67 -4.27 4.23 3.76
C VAL A 67 -3.61 5.25 4.67
N SER A 68 -4.21 5.50 5.83
CA SER A 68 -3.67 6.40 6.86
C SER A 68 -3.40 5.62 8.14
N PHE A 69 -2.22 5.79 8.73
CA PHE A 69 -1.83 5.10 9.98
C PHE A 69 -0.68 5.82 10.67
N THR A 70 -0.49 5.54 11.97
CA THR A 70 0.73 5.90 12.71
C THR A 70 1.65 4.69 12.78
N HIS A 71 2.89 4.79 12.28
CA HIS A 71 3.87 3.70 12.27
C HIS A 71 4.40 3.43 13.69
N ASP A 72 3.57 2.86 14.57
CA ASP A 72 3.85 2.57 15.98
C ASP A 72 4.14 1.08 16.28
N ILE A 73 3.96 0.21 15.28
CA ILE A 73 4.32 -1.22 15.34
C ILE A 73 5.15 -1.62 14.12
N ALA A 74 5.80 -2.79 14.19
CA ALA A 74 6.51 -3.35 13.04
C ALA A 74 5.52 -3.78 11.94
N MET A 75 5.79 -3.36 10.71
CA MET A 75 4.93 -3.61 9.53
C MET A 75 5.72 -4.35 8.43
N PRO A 76 6.05 -5.64 8.63
CA PRO A 76 6.96 -6.36 7.74
C PRO A 76 6.44 -6.53 6.31
N ALA A 77 5.13 -6.41 6.09
CA ALA A 77 4.54 -6.47 4.75
C ALA A 77 4.92 -5.29 3.85
N ILE A 78 5.08 -4.07 4.41
CA ILE A 78 5.35 -2.85 3.65
C ILE A 78 6.65 -2.13 4.06
N LEU A 79 7.14 -2.39 5.26
CA LEU A 79 8.37 -1.82 5.86
C LEU A 79 9.25 -2.93 6.45
N PRO A 80 9.68 -3.94 5.65
CA PRO A 80 10.50 -5.04 6.16
C PRO A 80 11.80 -4.51 6.79
N GLY A 81 12.06 -4.90 8.05
CA GLY A 81 13.27 -4.53 8.78
C GLY A 81 13.32 -3.09 9.33
N VAL A 82 12.26 -2.31 9.18
CA VAL A 82 12.16 -0.95 9.71
C VAL A 82 11.51 -0.98 11.09
N ALA A 83 12.19 -0.41 12.09
CA ALA A 83 11.64 -0.24 13.43
C ALA A 83 10.53 0.84 13.44
N PRO A 84 9.53 0.74 14.33
CA PRO A 84 8.49 1.76 14.48
C PRO A 84 9.10 3.16 14.70
N THR A 85 8.58 4.15 13.97
CA THR A 85 9.07 5.53 14.02
C THR A 85 8.14 6.48 14.77
N GLY A 86 6.88 6.07 14.98
CA GLY A 86 5.84 6.92 15.55
C GLY A 86 5.32 8.01 14.59
N CYS A 87 5.80 8.02 13.34
CA CYS A 87 5.36 9.00 12.35
C CYS A 87 3.99 8.63 11.77
N HIS A 88 3.17 9.65 11.51
CA HIS A 88 1.92 9.49 10.76
C HIS A 88 2.22 9.36 9.27
N VAL A 89 1.45 8.53 8.59
CA VAL A 89 1.58 8.22 7.16
C VAL A 89 0.23 8.29 6.48
N ASP A 90 0.17 9.00 5.34
CA ASP A 90 -0.94 8.99 4.39
C ASP A 90 -0.41 8.49 3.04
N LEU A 91 -0.82 7.29 2.62
CA LEU A 91 -0.21 6.59 1.50
C LEU A 91 -1.25 6.15 0.46
N PRO A 92 -1.24 6.75 -0.74
CA PRO A 92 -2.05 6.27 -1.85
C PRO A 92 -1.71 4.83 -2.22
N HIS A 93 -2.75 4.00 -2.39
CA HIS A 93 -2.64 2.61 -2.83
C HIS A 93 -3.50 2.37 -4.07
N VAL A 94 -2.99 1.50 -4.93
CA VAL A 94 -3.78 0.86 -5.99
C VAL A 94 -3.66 -0.64 -5.82
N VAL A 95 -4.80 -1.32 -5.77
CA VAL A 95 -4.87 -2.79 -5.73
C VAL A 95 -5.57 -3.28 -6.98
N ILE A 96 -4.91 -4.14 -7.73
CA ILE A 96 -5.46 -4.80 -8.92
C ILE A 96 -5.69 -6.27 -8.56
N MET A 97 -6.96 -6.69 -8.59
CA MET A 97 -7.35 -8.07 -8.28
C MET A 97 -7.83 -8.80 -9.53
N GLY A 98 -7.37 -10.03 -9.70
CA GLY A 98 -7.98 -10.98 -10.63
C GLY A 98 -9.10 -11.75 -9.93
N ILE A 99 -10.25 -11.87 -10.61
CA ILE A 99 -11.40 -12.61 -10.09
C ILE A 99 -11.79 -13.68 -11.11
N ASP A 100 -11.90 -14.91 -10.67
CA ASP A 100 -12.42 -16.04 -11.43
C ASP A 100 -13.29 -16.90 -10.53
N ASP A 101 -14.49 -17.25 -11.00
CA ASP A 101 -15.51 -18.01 -10.26
C ASP A 101 -15.74 -17.47 -8.82
N GLY A 102 -15.80 -16.14 -8.68
CA GLY A 102 -16.01 -15.47 -7.39
C GLY A 102 -14.82 -15.57 -6.42
N LYS A 103 -13.65 -16.05 -6.87
CA LYS A 103 -12.44 -16.17 -6.08
C LYS A 103 -11.36 -15.22 -6.60
N VAL A 104 -10.56 -14.71 -5.66
CA VAL A 104 -9.37 -13.90 -5.98
C VAL A 104 -8.27 -14.83 -6.49
N THR A 105 -7.84 -14.61 -7.73
CA THR A 105 -6.75 -15.37 -8.35
C THR A 105 -5.40 -14.71 -8.16
N PHE A 106 -5.37 -13.39 -8.09
CA PHE A 106 -4.18 -12.63 -7.73
C PHE A 106 -4.54 -11.27 -7.16
N GLU A 107 -3.58 -10.69 -6.42
CA GLU A 107 -3.56 -9.30 -5.97
C GLU A 107 -2.20 -8.69 -6.27
N HIS A 108 -2.18 -7.58 -7.02
CA HIS A 108 -1.01 -6.73 -7.19
C HIS A 108 -1.28 -5.41 -6.47
N ILE A 109 -0.48 -5.13 -5.46
CA ILE A 109 -0.63 -3.95 -4.61
C ILE A 109 0.51 -2.98 -4.89
N TYR A 110 0.15 -1.73 -5.18
CA TYR A 110 1.08 -0.67 -5.54
C TYR A 110 0.92 0.52 -4.59
N TRP A 111 2.05 1.08 -4.20
CA TRP A 111 2.17 2.37 -3.52
C TRP A 111 3.52 2.99 -3.87
N ASP A 112 3.74 4.26 -3.51
CA ASP A 112 5.04 4.89 -3.64
C ASP A 112 5.88 4.64 -2.37
N GLN A 113 6.85 3.74 -2.48
CA GLN A 113 7.75 3.43 -1.37
C GLN A 113 8.64 4.62 -0.99
N ALA A 114 9.03 5.46 -1.95
CA ALA A 114 9.82 6.65 -1.64
C ALA A 114 9.01 7.64 -0.79
N SER A 115 7.73 7.85 -1.13
CA SER A 115 6.82 8.66 -0.32
C SER A 115 6.69 8.12 1.11
N LEU A 116 6.50 6.82 1.27
CA LEU A 116 6.43 6.18 2.59
C LEU A 116 7.70 6.45 3.40
N LEU A 117 8.88 6.23 2.80
CA LEU A 117 10.17 6.43 3.46
C LEU A 117 10.45 7.91 3.81
N VAL A 118 9.98 8.86 2.98
CA VAL A 118 10.02 10.29 3.31
C VAL A 118 9.18 10.59 4.54
N GLN A 119 7.93 10.10 4.59
CA GLN A 119 6.99 10.39 5.67
C GLN A 119 7.47 9.84 7.02
N ILE A 120 8.18 8.73 7.04
CA ILE A 120 8.75 8.15 8.28
C ILE A 120 10.19 8.62 8.57
N GLY A 121 10.71 9.58 7.80
CA GLY A 121 11.99 10.25 8.05
C GLY A 121 13.23 9.46 7.64
N LEU A 122 13.10 8.41 6.83
CA LEU A 122 14.24 7.61 6.33
C LEU A 122 14.85 8.14 5.03
N ILE A 123 14.14 9.00 4.30
CA ILE A 123 14.64 9.70 3.11
C ILE A 123 14.47 11.20 3.31
N ASP A 124 15.55 11.96 3.12
CA ASP A 124 15.49 13.42 3.00
C ASP A 124 15.08 13.81 1.58
N PRO A 125 13.91 14.45 1.38
CA PRO A 125 13.43 14.83 0.06
C PRO A 125 14.13 16.08 -0.53
N ALA A 126 14.99 16.78 0.22
CA ALA A 126 15.51 18.09 -0.14
C ALA A 126 16.18 18.15 -1.52
N ASN A 127 16.88 17.07 -1.92
CA ASN A 127 17.61 16.99 -3.19
C ASN A 127 17.13 15.84 -4.10
N LEU A 128 15.99 15.25 -3.80
CA LEU A 128 15.41 14.13 -4.56
C LEU A 128 14.07 14.54 -5.19
N PRO A 129 13.72 14.01 -6.37
CA PRO A 129 12.43 14.25 -7.00
C PRO A 129 11.34 13.36 -6.37
N VAL A 130 11.21 13.43 -5.05
CA VAL A 130 10.23 12.66 -4.26
C VAL A 130 9.37 13.58 -3.42
N SER A 131 8.17 13.15 -3.11
CA SER A 131 7.23 13.84 -2.23
C SER A 131 6.77 12.90 -1.11
N GLY A 132 6.17 13.43 -0.06
CA GLY A 132 5.62 12.69 1.08
C GLY A 132 4.09 12.66 1.05
N ALA A 133 3.47 13.07 2.16
CA ALA A 133 2.01 13.06 2.35
C ALA A 133 1.24 13.93 1.34
N GLU A 134 1.91 14.85 0.64
CA GLU A 134 1.30 15.69 -0.38
C GLU A 134 0.66 14.91 -1.53
N GLN A 135 1.14 13.67 -1.79
CA GLN A 135 0.53 12.79 -2.78
C GLN A 135 -0.90 12.43 -2.39
N ALA A 136 -1.10 11.97 -1.16
CA ALA A 136 -2.41 11.62 -0.63
C ALA A 136 -3.31 12.87 -0.51
N ALA A 137 -2.78 13.96 0.03
CA ALA A 137 -3.52 15.22 0.18
C ALA A 137 -4.07 15.71 -1.16
N ARG A 138 -3.24 15.70 -2.22
CA ARG A 138 -3.66 16.17 -3.55
C ARG A 138 -4.61 15.18 -4.24
N LEU A 139 -4.52 13.90 -3.97
CA LEU A 139 -5.46 12.90 -4.49
C LEU A 139 -6.86 13.10 -3.90
N LEU A 140 -6.92 13.50 -2.63
CA LEU A 140 -8.18 13.79 -1.93
C LEU A 140 -8.73 15.19 -2.26
N ASP A 141 -7.85 16.18 -2.52
CA ASP A 141 -8.22 17.54 -2.91
C ASP A 141 -7.40 18.00 -4.14
N PRO A 142 -7.95 17.89 -5.36
CA PRO A 142 -7.26 18.27 -6.59
C PRO A 142 -6.97 19.76 -6.71
N THR A 143 -7.53 20.61 -5.85
CA THR A 143 -7.26 22.07 -5.84
C THR A 143 -5.93 22.42 -5.20
N LEU A 144 -5.32 21.52 -4.44
CA LEU A 144 -4.01 21.74 -3.83
C LEU A 144 -2.91 21.92 -4.89
N PRO A 145 -1.81 22.67 -4.54
CA PRO A 145 -0.73 22.97 -5.47
C PRO A 145 -0.12 21.74 -6.15
N ALA A 146 0.23 21.87 -7.41
CA ALA A 146 1.01 20.92 -8.19
C ALA A 146 2.35 21.52 -8.60
N ASN A 147 3.23 20.66 -9.17
CA ASN A 147 4.50 21.09 -9.77
C ASN A 147 5.54 21.68 -8.80
N ALA A 148 5.37 21.54 -7.48
CA ALA A 148 6.31 22.07 -6.50
C ALA A 148 7.75 21.56 -6.70
N LEU A 149 7.92 20.31 -7.14
CA LEU A 149 9.24 19.73 -7.46
C LEU A 149 9.87 20.38 -8.69
N ILE A 150 9.08 20.75 -9.72
CA ILE A 150 9.57 21.44 -10.91
C ILE A 150 10.02 22.84 -10.53
N VAL A 151 9.16 23.60 -9.82
CA VAL A 151 9.48 24.96 -9.35
C VAL A 151 10.76 24.97 -8.50
N ARG A 152 10.93 23.97 -7.63
CA ARG A 152 12.15 23.82 -6.82
C ARG A 152 13.40 23.57 -7.67
N SER A 153 13.28 22.86 -8.79
CA SER A 153 14.42 22.60 -9.70
C SER A 153 14.83 23.84 -10.48
N ASP A 154 13.87 24.67 -10.89
CA ASP A 154 14.11 25.88 -11.66
C ASP A 154 14.74 27.02 -10.82
N ALA A 155 14.68 26.89 -9.49
CA ALA A 155 15.25 27.86 -8.54
C ALA A 155 16.73 27.58 -8.17
N LYS A 156 17.31 26.50 -8.68
CA LYS A 156 18.73 26.11 -8.48
C LYS A 156 19.59 26.53 -9.64
#